data_633138bab0c7f04f091636f070302f43
#
_entry.id   633138bab0c7f04f091636f070302f43
#
_cell.length_a   1.000
_cell.length_b   1.000
_cell.length_c   1.000
_cell.angle_alpha   90.00
_cell.angle_beta   90.00
_cell.angle_gamma   90.00
#
_symmetry.space_group_name_H-M   'P 1'
#
loop_
_entity.id
_entity.type
_entity.pdbx_description
1 polymer ?
#
loop_
_entity_poly.entity_id
_entity_poly.type
_entity_poly.pdbx_seq_one_letter_code
_entity_poly.pdbx_strand_id
1 'polypeptide(L)'
;MFALYKLPKHAKGQIPTLGLEYLYMDALAPQWQPGKYLINVTQGALGQTLQQLYDTYESKENTTAYAMYNDEVPKSDSKGSKCGHTKGFLLLDKSQGFWVIHSVPLFPPIPEDGYGYPSTGESFGQTAICITFKYDQFTKIDQQMLSYNPGIYSCSIPDIFQADLPNLQKLCAKSRLPPAPLHHLSKLQSAHGEPFLHFAKSHLFIDDIYVAWMAQELKTDLLAESWQRSGEKLYSNCSLDYHVYNINIIGMPLNSTFHSINDHSKWAVSRKYKDQWTCIGDLNRAAEQAWRSGGFICTQNEQIYQAFRNLIVHYESCTSAPGEL
;
A
#
# COMPACT_ATOMS: atom_id res chain seq x y z
N MET A 1 -1.53 10.37 -10.94
CA MET A 1 -1.00 9.18 -10.25
C MET A 1 0.50 9.33 -10.06
N PHE A 2 1.00 8.96 -8.89
CA PHE A 2 2.45 8.82 -8.64
C PHE A 2 2.71 7.63 -7.71
N ALA A 3 3.94 7.12 -7.75
CA ALA A 3 4.46 6.16 -6.78
C ALA A 3 5.75 6.70 -6.15
N LEU A 4 6.01 6.31 -4.92
CA LEU A 4 7.27 6.60 -4.27
C LEU A 4 7.82 5.38 -3.51
N TYR A 5 9.14 5.35 -3.38
CA TYR A 5 9.86 4.35 -2.61
C TYR A 5 10.86 5.06 -1.69
N LYS A 6 10.56 5.11 -0.39
CA LYS A 6 11.42 5.70 0.63
C LYS A 6 12.52 4.70 1.01
N LEU A 7 13.76 5.14 0.99
CA LEU A 7 14.93 4.32 1.25
C LEU A 7 15.08 4.02 2.75
N PRO A 8 15.57 2.82 3.14
CA PRO A 8 15.89 2.53 4.54
C PRO A 8 17.08 3.34 5.02
N LYS A 9 17.18 3.61 6.32
CA LYS A 9 18.22 4.44 6.94
C LYS A 9 19.66 3.96 6.70
N HIS A 10 19.88 2.69 6.46
CA HIS A 10 21.23 2.11 6.32
C HIS A 10 21.36 1.28 5.03
N ALA A 11 20.79 1.78 3.93
CA ALA A 11 21.02 1.16 2.63
C ALA A 11 22.54 1.17 2.33
N LYS A 12 23.09 0.02 1.96
CA LYS A 12 24.48 -0.07 1.53
C LYS A 12 24.60 0.60 0.15
N GLY A 13 25.49 1.58 0.03
CA GLY A 13 25.71 2.31 -1.22
C GLY A 13 26.74 3.42 -1.06
N GLN A 14 26.94 4.18 -2.13
CA GLN A 14 27.91 5.29 -2.16
C GLN A 14 27.45 6.50 -1.33
N ILE A 15 26.16 6.60 -1.03
CA ILE A 15 25.57 7.72 -0.27
C ILE A 15 24.90 7.15 0.98
N PRO A 16 25.33 7.55 2.20
CA PRO A 16 24.61 7.20 3.42
C PRO A 16 23.19 7.77 3.36
N THR A 17 22.19 6.91 3.57
CA THR A 17 20.78 7.32 3.63
C THR A 17 20.39 7.61 5.07
N LEU A 18 19.70 8.73 5.28
CA LEU A 18 19.16 9.12 6.60
C LEU A 18 17.82 8.40 6.88
N GLY A 19 17.25 7.70 5.86
CA GLY A 19 15.93 7.11 5.94
C GLY A 19 14.81 8.11 5.68
N LEU A 20 15.13 9.23 5.07
CA LEU A 20 14.20 10.30 4.69
C LEU A 20 14.19 10.55 3.17
N GLU A 21 15.18 10.03 2.47
CA GLU A 21 15.30 10.08 1.02
C GLU A 21 14.32 9.10 0.39
N TYR A 22 13.75 9.48 -0.75
CA TYR A 22 12.86 8.61 -1.51
C TYR A 22 13.07 8.77 -3.01
N LEU A 23 12.71 7.73 -3.73
CA LEU A 23 12.55 7.74 -5.17
C LEU A 23 11.08 8.06 -5.51
N TYR A 24 10.89 8.81 -6.57
CA TYR A 24 9.59 9.26 -7.06
C TYR A 24 9.44 8.92 -8.53
N MET A 25 8.22 8.59 -8.95
CA MET A 25 7.83 8.46 -10.35
C MET A 25 6.39 8.87 -10.57
N ASP A 26 6.10 9.42 -11.74
CA ASP A 26 4.75 9.72 -12.22
C ASP A 26 4.64 9.58 -13.75
N ALA A 27 3.52 10.00 -14.33
CA ALA A 27 3.31 9.90 -15.76
C ALA A 27 4.27 10.79 -16.61
N LEU A 28 4.81 11.87 -16.02
CA LEU A 28 5.77 12.77 -16.66
C LEU A 28 7.22 12.31 -16.45
N ALA A 29 7.47 11.62 -15.34
CA ALA A 29 8.75 11.02 -14.97
C ALA A 29 8.55 9.51 -14.71
N PRO A 30 8.45 8.69 -15.76
CA PRO A 30 8.03 7.29 -15.65
C PRO A 30 9.11 6.33 -15.13
N GLN A 31 10.26 6.85 -14.76
CA GLN A 31 11.37 6.12 -14.14
C GLN A 31 11.63 6.68 -12.74
N TRP A 32 12.15 5.83 -11.85
CA TRP A 32 12.56 6.27 -10.54
C TRP A 32 13.55 7.42 -10.59
N GLN A 33 13.20 8.53 -9.98
CA GLN A 33 14.06 9.70 -9.80
C GLN A 33 14.16 10.05 -8.32
N PRO A 34 15.31 10.57 -7.87
CA PRO A 34 15.42 11.09 -6.51
C PRO A 34 14.33 12.14 -6.22
N GLY A 35 13.65 12.03 -5.09
CA GLY A 35 12.72 13.06 -4.63
C GLY A 35 13.45 14.40 -4.47
N LYS A 36 12.82 15.48 -4.91
CA LYS A 36 13.39 16.84 -4.82
C LYS A 36 13.60 17.28 -3.36
N TYR A 37 12.74 16.80 -2.47
CA TYR A 37 12.73 17.13 -1.03
C TYR A 37 12.78 15.83 -0.23
N LEU A 38 13.14 15.91 1.05
CA LEU A 38 13.02 14.78 1.96
C LEU A 38 11.54 14.49 2.28
N ILE A 39 11.23 13.24 2.67
CA ILE A 39 9.84 12.83 2.92
C ILE A 39 9.21 13.52 4.14
N ASN A 40 10.01 14.00 5.07
CA ASN A 40 9.56 14.62 6.32
C ASN A 40 9.20 16.12 6.20
N VAL A 41 9.29 16.71 5.01
CA VAL A 41 8.94 18.12 4.77
C VAL A 41 7.68 18.26 3.94
N THR A 42 6.95 19.34 4.16
CA THR A 42 5.66 19.62 3.50
C THR A 42 5.74 19.79 1.99
N GLN A 43 6.91 20.16 1.47
CA GLN A 43 7.17 20.37 0.03
C GLN A 43 7.33 19.06 -0.74
N GLY A 44 7.51 17.92 -0.04
CA GLY A 44 7.59 16.59 -0.66
C GLY A 44 6.23 16.12 -1.23
N ALA A 45 6.26 15.07 -2.04
CA ALA A 45 5.06 14.56 -2.72
C ALA A 45 3.93 14.20 -1.74
N LEU A 46 4.23 13.49 -0.64
CA LEU A 46 3.23 13.16 0.37
C LEU A 46 2.78 14.38 1.16
N GLY A 47 3.71 15.30 1.48
CA GLY A 47 3.38 16.54 2.19
C GLY A 47 2.38 17.40 1.43
N GLN A 48 2.63 17.62 0.13
CA GLN A 48 1.70 18.38 -0.72
C GLN A 48 0.36 17.67 -0.93
N THR A 49 0.36 16.36 -1.02
CA THR A 49 -0.88 15.57 -1.16
C THR A 49 -1.73 15.65 0.10
N LEU A 50 -1.10 15.50 1.27
CA LEU A 50 -1.76 15.61 2.58
C LEU A 50 -2.23 17.02 2.90
N GLN A 51 -1.54 18.05 2.41
CA GLN A 51 -1.95 19.43 2.63
C GLN A 51 -3.37 19.69 2.14
N GLN A 52 -3.77 19.12 1.01
CA GLN A 52 -5.14 19.21 0.49
C GLN A 52 -6.18 18.66 1.49
N LEU A 53 -5.84 17.56 2.18
CA LEU A 53 -6.71 16.98 3.20
C LEU A 53 -6.74 17.85 4.47
N TYR A 54 -5.60 18.37 4.91
CA TYR A 54 -5.51 19.24 6.07
C TYR A 54 -6.26 20.57 5.84
N ASP A 55 -6.16 21.17 4.64
CA ASP A 55 -6.93 22.35 4.25
C ASP A 55 -8.45 22.06 4.30
N THR A 56 -8.86 20.88 3.84
CA THR A 56 -10.26 20.43 3.94
C THR A 56 -10.73 20.31 5.38
N TYR A 57 -9.89 19.74 6.25
CA TYR A 57 -10.19 19.64 7.68
C TYR A 57 -10.36 21.02 8.33
N GLU A 58 -9.48 21.97 8.02
CA GLU A 58 -9.52 23.33 8.57
C GLU A 58 -10.71 24.15 8.07
N SER A 59 -11.04 24.03 6.77
CA SER A 59 -12.15 24.78 6.16
C SER A 59 -13.51 24.33 6.64
N LYS A 60 -13.65 23.08 7.12
CA LYS A 60 -14.92 22.44 7.52
C LYS A 60 -16.00 22.48 6.44
N GLU A 61 -15.58 22.48 5.18
CA GLU A 61 -16.50 22.49 4.05
C GLU A 61 -17.24 21.16 3.91
N ASN A 62 -18.52 21.23 3.52
CA ASN A 62 -19.34 20.03 3.28
C ASN A 62 -19.24 19.49 1.85
N THR A 63 -18.33 20.03 1.04
CA THR A 63 -18.16 19.71 -0.38
C THR A 63 -17.14 18.61 -0.63
N THR A 64 -16.38 18.22 0.39
CA THR A 64 -15.34 17.21 0.34
C THR A 64 -15.51 16.19 1.45
N ALA A 65 -15.13 14.92 1.16
CA ALA A 65 -15.05 13.85 2.12
C ALA A 65 -13.60 13.34 2.23
N TYR A 66 -13.18 12.94 3.43
CA TYR A 66 -11.88 12.30 3.62
C TYR A 66 -11.91 11.21 4.68
N ALA A 67 -10.97 10.29 4.59
CA ALA A 67 -10.69 9.31 5.63
C ALA A 67 -9.18 9.02 5.69
N MET A 68 -8.65 8.93 6.93
CA MET A 68 -7.28 8.53 7.23
C MET A 68 -7.33 7.26 8.07
N TYR A 69 -6.56 6.24 7.70
CA TYR A 69 -6.57 4.96 8.38
C TYR A 69 -5.18 4.35 8.51
N ASN A 70 -4.95 3.67 9.63
CA ASN A 70 -3.73 2.90 9.92
C ASN A 70 -4.07 1.84 10.98
N ASP A 71 -3.38 0.72 10.98
CA ASP A 71 -3.50 -0.29 12.06
C ASP A 71 -2.71 0.12 13.30
N GLU A 72 -1.72 0.98 13.14
CA GLU A 72 -1.01 1.66 14.23
C GLU A 72 -1.33 3.16 14.15
N VAL A 73 -2.25 3.60 15.02
CA VAL A 73 -2.75 4.99 15.01
C VAL A 73 -1.70 5.94 15.60
N PRO A 74 -1.41 7.09 14.95
CA PRO A 74 -0.48 8.08 15.48
C PRO A 74 -0.83 8.49 16.93
N LYS A 75 0.17 8.57 17.80
CA LYS A 75 0.03 8.95 19.22
C LYS A 75 -0.87 8.04 20.06
N SER A 76 -1.20 6.85 19.60
CA SER A 76 -1.98 5.89 20.38
C SER A 76 -1.11 4.72 20.80
N ASP A 77 -1.17 4.35 22.07
CA ASP A 77 -0.52 3.13 22.60
C ASP A 77 -1.32 1.86 22.25
N SER A 78 -2.51 2.01 21.70
CA SER A 78 -3.35 0.87 21.31
C SER A 78 -2.97 0.36 19.93
N LYS A 79 -2.34 -0.80 19.89
CA LYS A 79 -2.23 -1.57 18.64
C LYS A 79 -3.64 -2.01 18.23
N GLY A 80 -4.09 -1.56 17.06
CA GLY A 80 -5.42 -1.84 16.54
C GLY A 80 -5.59 -3.31 16.11
N SER A 81 -5.63 -4.21 17.08
CA SER A 81 -5.74 -5.67 16.85
C SER A 81 -7.05 -6.10 16.17
N LYS A 82 -8.04 -5.20 16.07
CA LYS A 82 -9.37 -5.50 15.50
C LYS A 82 -9.58 -5.01 14.07
N CYS A 83 -8.68 -4.18 13.52
CA CYS A 83 -8.75 -3.69 12.15
C CYS A 83 -7.79 -4.45 11.21
N GLY A 84 -7.95 -4.23 9.91
CA GLY A 84 -7.05 -4.75 8.89
C GLY A 84 -5.64 -4.17 9.02
N HIS A 85 -4.66 -4.87 8.45
CA HIS A 85 -3.26 -4.40 8.36
C HIS A 85 -3.11 -3.36 7.24
N THR A 86 -3.98 -2.36 7.23
CA THR A 86 -4.15 -1.40 6.15
C THR A 86 -3.71 -0.01 6.55
N LYS A 87 -3.09 0.72 5.63
CA LYS A 87 -2.57 2.07 5.85
C LYS A 87 -2.82 2.93 4.62
N GLY A 88 -3.42 4.08 4.83
CA GLY A 88 -3.69 4.99 3.73
C GLY A 88 -4.57 6.16 4.11
N PHE A 89 -4.91 6.93 3.10
CA PHE A 89 -5.85 8.05 3.22
C PHE A 89 -6.48 8.36 1.86
N LEU A 90 -7.66 8.92 1.88
CA LEU A 90 -8.38 9.36 0.70
C LEU A 90 -9.04 10.71 0.94
N LEU A 91 -9.20 11.44 -0.14
CA LEU A 91 -9.90 12.73 -0.20
C LEU A 91 -10.67 12.78 -1.53
N LEU A 92 -11.92 13.23 -1.50
CA LEU A 92 -12.75 13.34 -2.70
C LEU A 92 -13.77 14.46 -2.60
N ASP A 93 -14.12 15.00 -3.75
CA ASP A 93 -15.32 15.80 -3.97
C ASP A 93 -16.31 15.07 -4.88
N LYS A 94 -17.37 15.70 -5.34
CA LYS A 94 -18.37 15.12 -6.24
C LYS A 94 -17.89 14.94 -7.68
N SER A 95 -16.69 15.38 -8.03
CA SER A 95 -16.11 15.21 -9.37
C SER A 95 -15.03 14.11 -9.39
N GLN A 96 -14.11 14.17 -8.45
CA GLN A 96 -12.96 13.27 -8.38
C GLN A 96 -12.35 13.26 -6.97
N GLY A 97 -11.35 12.40 -6.80
CA GLY A 97 -10.57 12.35 -5.58
C GLY A 97 -9.31 11.54 -5.77
N PHE A 98 -8.55 11.38 -4.70
CA PHE A 98 -7.40 10.50 -4.71
C PHE A 98 -7.46 9.50 -3.55
N TRP A 99 -6.82 8.38 -3.76
CA TRP A 99 -6.58 7.36 -2.75
C TRP A 99 -5.10 7.05 -2.68
N VAL A 100 -4.51 7.21 -1.48
CA VAL A 100 -3.13 6.85 -1.19
C VAL A 100 -3.12 5.58 -0.36
N ILE A 101 -2.40 4.56 -0.83
CA ILE A 101 -2.07 3.34 -0.11
C ILE A 101 -0.58 3.38 0.19
N HIS A 102 -0.19 3.17 1.44
CA HIS A 102 1.21 3.22 1.86
C HIS A 102 1.55 2.14 2.91
N SER A 103 2.84 1.95 3.18
CA SER A 103 3.30 0.93 4.12
C SER A 103 3.77 1.48 5.48
N VAL A 104 3.68 2.79 5.71
CA VAL A 104 4.27 3.48 6.88
C VAL A 104 3.39 3.35 8.11
N PRO A 105 3.85 2.72 9.22
CA PRO A 105 3.13 2.73 10.50
C PRO A 105 3.07 4.12 11.12
N LEU A 106 2.06 4.41 11.94
CA LEU A 106 1.90 5.68 12.66
C LEU A 106 1.88 6.93 11.76
N PHE A 107 1.40 6.80 10.53
CA PHE A 107 1.39 7.85 9.52
C PHE A 107 0.08 7.82 8.70
N PRO A 108 -0.44 8.97 8.22
CA PRO A 108 -0.01 10.34 8.51
C PRO A 108 -0.43 10.81 9.90
N PRO A 109 0.18 11.90 10.43
CA PRO A 109 -0.31 12.55 11.64
C PRO A 109 -1.76 13.00 11.50
N ILE A 110 -2.49 13.09 12.61
CA ILE A 110 -3.83 13.71 12.61
C ILE A 110 -3.74 15.16 12.12
N PRO A 111 -4.82 15.70 11.50
CA PRO A 111 -4.77 17.05 10.92
C PRO A 111 -4.37 18.16 11.91
N GLU A 112 -4.74 18.00 13.18
CA GLU A 112 -4.42 18.96 14.25
C GLU A 112 -2.91 19.11 14.51
N ASP A 113 -2.12 18.09 14.21
CA ASP A 113 -0.66 18.09 14.41
C ASP A 113 0.09 18.62 13.19
N GLY A 114 -0.58 18.80 12.07
CA GLY A 114 0.06 19.12 10.81
C GLY A 114 0.91 17.99 10.25
N TYR A 115 1.63 18.27 9.16
CA TYR A 115 2.46 17.27 8.49
C TYR A 115 3.72 16.93 9.31
N GLY A 116 4.01 15.65 9.40
CA GLY A 116 5.26 15.11 9.96
C GLY A 116 5.44 13.65 9.52
N TYR A 117 6.68 13.19 9.50
CA TYR A 117 7.00 11.80 9.19
C TYR A 117 7.50 11.09 10.45
N PRO A 118 6.98 9.91 10.81
CA PRO A 118 7.34 9.27 12.07
C PRO A 118 8.76 8.70 12.01
N SER A 119 9.51 8.83 13.11
CA SER A 119 10.87 8.28 13.23
C SER A 119 10.90 6.75 13.07
N THR A 120 9.81 6.06 13.41
CA THR A 120 9.63 4.62 13.15
C THR A 120 9.64 4.28 11.66
N GLY A 121 9.22 5.20 10.80
CA GLY A 121 9.25 5.05 9.35
C GLY A 121 10.64 5.24 8.72
N GLU A 122 11.60 5.81 9.44
CA GLU A 122 12.95 6.08 8.90
C GLU A 122 13.77 4.81 8.71
N SER A 123 13.67 3.86 9.64
CA SER A 123 14.55 2.68 9.70
C SER A 123 14.42 1.76 8.48
N PHE A 124 13.21 1.63 7.93
CA PHE A 124 12.89 0.66 6.88
C PHE A 124 12.55 1.33 5.55
N GLY A 125 12.72 0.59 4.44
CA GLY A 125 12.13 0.94 3.17
C GLY A 125 10.61 1.01 3.27
N GLN A 126 9.97 1.92 2.54
CA GLN A 126 8.53 2.12 2.53
C GLN A 126 8.05 2.47 1.13
N THR A 127 6.84 2.07 0.78
CA THR A 127 6.21 2.46 -0.49
C THR A 127 4.93 3.24 -0.26
N ALA A 128 4.59 4.08 -1.23
CA ALA A 128 3.27 4.65 -1.36
C ALA A 128 2.88 4.78 -2.83
N ILE A 129 1.60 4.60 -3.12
CA ILE A 129 0.99 4.89 -4.41
C ILE A 129 -0.19 5.83 -4.21
N CYS A 130 -0.26 6.88 -5.00
CA CYS A 130 -1.38 7.82 -5.05
C CYS A 130 -2.07 7.73 -6.41
N ILE A 131 -3.35 7.43 -6.42
CA ILE A 131 -4.13 7.29 -7.64
C ILE A 131 -5.32 8.24 -7.57
N THR A 132 -5.50 9.06 -8.61
CA THR A 132 -6.68 9.91 -8.77
C THR A 132 -7.77 9.13 -9.49
N PHE A 133 -8.97 9.13 -8.91
CA PHE A 133 -10.16 8.48 -9.43
C PHE A 133 -11.26 9.51 -9.69
N LYS A 134 -12.12 9.25 -10.68
CA LYS A 134 -13.40 9.94 -10.80
C LYS A 134 -14.32 9.54 -9.67
N TYR A 135 -15.28 10.39 -9.33
CA TYR A 135 -16.18 10.18 -8.19
C TYR A 135 -16.91 8.83 -8.20
N ASP A 136 -17.37 8.38 -9.36
CA ASP A 136 -18.09 7.10 -9.52
C ASP A 136 -17.28 5.87 -9.06
N GLN A 137 -15.93 5.95 -9.08
CA GLN A 137 -15.08 4.86 -8.61
C GLN A 137 -15.07 4.73 -7.09
N PHE A 138 -15.38 5.80 -6.35
CA PHE A 138 -15.37 5.77 -4.88
C PHE A 138 -16.50 4.92 -4.30
N THR A 139 -17.60 4.70 -5.01
CA THR A 139 -18.63 3.73 -4.62
C THR A 139 -18.07 2.29 -4.60
N LYS A 140 -17.20 1.95 -5.56
CA LYS A 140 -16.52 0.65 -5.59
C LYS A 140 -15.46 0.54 -4.50
N ILE A 141 -14.72 1.64 -4.25
CA ILE A 141 -13.73 1.72 -3.16
C ILE A 141 -14.44 1.54 -1.81
N ASP A 142 -15.59 2.18 -1.62
CA ASP A 142 -16.41 2.03 -0.42
C ASP A 142 -16.81 0.56 -0.17
N GLN A 143 -17.19 -0.17 -1.21
CA GLN A 143 -17.51 -1.60 -1.11
C GLN A 143 -16.32 -2.45 -0.66
N GLN A 144 -15.11 -2.10 -1.10
CA GLN A 144 -13.87 -2.77 -0.69
C GLN A 144 -13.59 -2.61 0.80
N MET A 145 -14.01 -1.51 1.42
CA MET A 145 -13.77 -1.21 2.84
C MET A 145 -14.35 -2.26 3.78
N LEU A 146 -15.37 -3.03 3.37
CA LEU A 146 -15.93 -4.12 4.17
C LEU A 146 -14.92 -5.24 4.42
N SER A 147 -14.26 -5.75 3.37
CA SER A 147 -13.24 -6.79 3.50
C SER A 147 -11.91 -6.21 3.97
N TYR A 148 -11.59 -5.00 3.52
CA TYR A 148 -10.37 -4.29 3.85
C TYR A 148 -10.27 -3.89 5.33
N ASN A 149 -11.42 -3.56 5.94
CA ASN A 149 -11.60 -3.25 7.36
C ASN A 149 -10.58 -2.24 7.92
N PRO A 150 -10.48 -1.04 7.35
CA PRO A 150 -9.46 -0.07 7.74
C PRO A 150 -9.67 0.46 9.15
N GLY A 151 -8.58 0.69 9.88
CA GLY A 151 -8.58 1.36 11.19
C GLY A 151 -8.66 2.88 11.03
N ILE A 152 -9.85 3.43 10.77
CA ILE A 152 -10.04 4.87 10.56
C ILE A 152 -9.87 5.62 11.88
N TYR A 153 -9.01 6.65 11.88
CA TYR A 153 -8.71 7.47 13.05
C TYR A 153 -9.03 8.96 12.85
N SER A 154 -9.15 9.43 11.62
CA SER A 154 -9.62 10.77 11.29
C SER A 154 -10.44 10.74 10.00
N CYS A 155 -11.62 11.33 9.99
CA CYS A 155 -12.51 11.29 8.83
C CYS A 155 -13.59 12.36 8.91
N SER A 156 -14.11 12.71 7.73
CA SER A 156 -15.35 13.47 7.55
C SER A 156 -16.07 12.96 6.31
N ILE A 157 -17.30 12.49 6.48
CA ILE A 157 -18.18 12.03 5.38
C ILE A 157 -19.47 12.87 5.44
N PRO A 158 -19.50 14.06 4.83
CA PRO A 158 -20.69 14.92 4.80
C PRO A 158 -21.91 14.22 4.20
N ASP A 159 -23.11 14.69 4.54
CA ASP A 159 -24.39 14.07 4.17
C ASP A 159 -24.53 13.83 2.67
N ILE A 160 -24.00 14.72 1.84
CA ILE A 160 -24.05 14.59 0.37
C ILE A 160 -23.32 13.34 -0.16
N PHE A 161 -22.43 12.73 0.62
CA PHE A 161 -21.67 11.51 0.24
C PHE A 161 -22.24 10.24 0.86
N GLN A 162 -23.05 10.33 1.92
CA GLN A 162 -23.43 9.18 2.74
C GLN A 162 -24.20 8.10 1.97
N ALA A 163 -25.03 8.50 1.01
CA ALA A 163 -25.76 7.55 0.17
C ALA A 163 -24.84 6.71 -0.73
N ASP A 164 -23.76 7.32 -1.23
CA ASP A 164 -22.80 6.69 -2.14
C ASP A 164 -21.66 5.96 -1.41
N LEU A 165 -21.37 6.36 -0.16
CA LEU A 165 -20.26 5.87 0.67
C LEU A 165 -20.75 5.33 2.03
N PRO A 166 -21.72 4.38 2.05
CA PRO A 166 -22.35 3.94 3.31
C PRO A 166 -21.40 3.18 4.25
N ASN A 167 -20.38 2.50 3.72
CA ASN A 167 -19.43 1.75 4.53
C ASN A 167 -18.39 2.68 5.17
N LEU A 168 -17.85 3.63 4.42
CA LEU A 168 -16.97 4.68 4.95
C LEU A 168 -17.68 5.53 6.01
N GLN A 169 -18.95 5.87 5.78
CA GLN A 169 -19.77 6.59 6.75
C GLN A 169 -19.90 5.80 8.06
N LYS A 170 -20.21 4.50 7.99
CA LYS A 170 -20.32 3.63 9.18
C LYS A 170 -18.99 3.45 9.88
N LEU A 171 -17.91 3.27 9.15
CA LEU A 171 -16.55 3.18 9.71
C LEU A 171 -16.16 4.47 10.41
N CYS A 172 -16.45 5.62 9.81
CA CYS A 172 -16.21 6.93 10.38
C CYS A 172 -17.02 7.15 11.68
N ALA A 173 -18.28 6.75 11.68
CA ALA A 173 -19.17 6.81 12.84
C ALA A 173 -18.92 5.70 13.89
N LYS A 174 -17.93 4.80 13.64
CA LYS A 174 -17.68 3.60 14.48
C LYS A 174 -18.91 2.73 14.70
N SER A 175 -19.80 2.70 13.72
CA SER A 175 -21.04 1.95 13.71
C SER A 175 -20.82 0.52 13.24
N ARG A 176 -21.77 -0.38 13.53
CA ARG A 176 -21.72 -1.76 13.08
C ARG A 176 -21.76 -1.85 11.55
N LEU A 177 -20.75 -2.49 10.97
CA LEU A 177 -20.71 -2.83 9.57
C LEU A 177 -21.58 -4.05 9.25
N PRO A 178 -22.07 -4.19 8.00
CA PRO A 178 -22.56 -5.46 7.51
C PRO A 178 -21.47 -6.54 7.56
N PRO A 179 -21.85 -7.84 7.50
CA PRO A 179 -20.86 -8.90 7.40
C PRO A 179 -19.95 -8.70 6.19
N ALA A 180 -18.64 -8.77 6.43
CA ALA A 180 -17.66 -8.67 5.34
C ALA A 180 -17.69 -9.95 4.49
N PRO A 181 -17.61 -9.86 3.16
CA PRO A 181 -17.33 -11.00 2.31
C PRO A 181 -15.94 -11.57 2.64
N LEU A 182 -15.75 -12.86 2.33
CA LEU A 182 -14.46 -13.54 2.52
C LEU A 182 -13.33 -12.76 1.83
N HIS A 183 -13.55 -12.41 0.58
CA HIS A 183 -12.70 -11.56 -0.24
C HIS A 183 -13.54 -10.91 -1.35
N HIS A 184 -13.06 -9.82 -1.89
CA HIS A 184 -13.73 -9.12 -3.00
C HIS A 184 -12.70 -8.50 -3.95
N LEU A 185 -12.84 -8.82 -5.25
CA LEU A 185 -12.05 -8.22 -6.33
C LEU A 185 -12.84 -7.10 -6.98
N SER A 186 -12.27 -5.90 -7.02
CA SER A 186 -12.88 -4.75 -7.67
C SER A 186 -12.06 -4.27 -8.86
N LYS A 187 -12.74 -3.99 -9.98
CA LYS A 187 -12.14 -3.34 -11.15
C LYS A 187 -12.33 -1.84 -11.03
N LEU A 188 -11.23 -1.12 -10.92
CA LEU A 188 -11.18 0.32 -10.82
C LEU A 188 -10.54 0.92 -12.07
N GLN A 189 -10.79 2.20 -12.29
CA GLN A 189 -10.18 2.95 -13.38
C GLN A 189 -9.75 4.32 -12.87
N SER A 190 -8.49 4.69 -13.08
CA SER A 190 -8.02 6.02 -12.72
C SER A 190 -8.73 7.12 -13.50
N ALA A 191 -8.62 8.37 -13.05
CA ALA A 191 -9.23 9.51 -13.74
C ALA A 191 -8.72 9.68 -15.19
N HIS A 192 -7.55 9.14 -15.51
CA HIS A 192 -6.96 9.13 -16.85
C HIS A 192 -7.18 7.82 -17.62
N GLY A 193 -8.02 6.92 -17.12
CA GLY A 193 -8.39 5.70 -17.84
C GLY A 193 -7.49 4.48 -17.58
N GLU A 194 -6.48 4.57 -16.72
CA GLU A 194 -5.63 3.43 -16.36
C GLU A 194 -6.42 2.39 -15.57
N PRO A 195 -6.45 1.11 -15.98
CA PRO A 195 -7.16 0.07 -15.27
C PRO A 195 -6.39 -0.43 -14.04
N PHE A 196 -7.13 -0.72 -12.97
CA PHE A 196 -6.63 -1.31 -11.75
C PHE A 196 -7.53 -2.46 -11.28
N LEU A 197 -6.91 -3.45 -10.64
CA LEU A 197 -7.61 -4.46 -9.84
C LEU A 197 -7.30 -4.21 -8.37
N HIS A 198 -8.32 -4.16 -7.52
CA HIS A 198 -8.12 -4.10 -6.08
C HIS A 198 -8.59 -5.40 -5.43
N PHE A 199 -7.64 -6.11 -4.85
CA PHE A 199 -7.85 -7.33 -4.06
C PHE A 199 -8.04 -6.94 -2.61
N ALA A 200 -9.22 -7.17 -2.04
CA ALA A 200 -9.48 -6.97 -0.62
C ALA A 200 -9.92 -8.29 0.02
N LYS A 201 -9.22 -8.73 1.07
CA LYS A 201 -9.59 -9.90 1.85
C LYS A 201 -9.97 -9.53 3.27
N SER A 202 -10.94 -10.24 3.85
CA SER A 202 -11.26 -10.15 5.26
C SER A 202 -10.39 -11.12 6.09
N HIS A 203 -10.45 -10.97 7.42
CA HIS A 203 -9.82 -11.89 8.36
C HIS A 203 -10.35 -13.34 8.27
N LEU A 204 -11.48 -13.54 7.61
CA LEU A 204 -12.06 -14.87 7.38
C LEU A 204 -11.39 -15.64 6.24
N PHE A 205 -10.70 -14.95 5.34
CA PHE A 205 -9.84 -15.57 4.32
C PHE A 205 -8.50 -15.90 4.97
N ILE A 206 -8.39 -17.13 5.48
CA ILE A 206 -7.24 -17.59 6.27
C ILE A 206 -6.22 -18.25 5.34
N ASP A 207 -5.56 -17.43 4.53
CA ASP A 207 -4.49 -17.91 3.65
C ASP A 207 -3.56 -16.77 3.22
N ASP A 208 -2.40 -17.12 2.63
CA ASP A 208 -1.50 -16.19 1.97
C ASP A 208 -2.19 -15.61 0.71
N ILE A 209 -2.53 -14.34 0.75
CA ILE A 209 -3.22 -13.65 -0.35
C ILE A 209 -2.45 -13.75 -1.67
N TYR A 210 -1.12 -13.75 -1.64
CA TYR A 210 -0.28 -13.81 -2.84
C TYR A 210 -0.40 -15.17 -3.53
N VAL A 211 -0.31 -16.26 -2.75
CA VAL A 211 -0.30 -17.64 -3.26
C VAL A 211 -1.71 -18.11 -3.59
N ALA A 212 -2.61 -18.01 -2.62
CA ALA A 212 -3.93 -18.61 -2.71
C ALA A 212 -4.90 -17.82 -3.62
N TRP A 213 -4.62 -16.55 -3.87
CA TRP A 213 -5.54 -15.72 -4.66
C TRP A 213 -4.86 -14.90 -5.75
N MET A 214 -3.95 -13.97 -5.43
CA MET A 214 -3.42 -13.02 -6.41
C MET A 214 -2.73 -13.71 -7.59
N ALA A 215 -1.78 -14.62 -7.35
CA ALA A 215 -1.06 -15.32 -8.43
C ALA A 215 -2.01 -16.12 -9.32
N GLN A 216 -3.01 -16.78 -8.72
CA GLN A 216 -3.98 -17.60 -9.44
C GLN A 216 -4.95 -16.75 -10.28
N GLU A 217 -5.47 -15.66 -9.72
CA GLU A 217 -6.37 -14.73 -10.42
C GLU A 217 -5.68 -13.99 -11.56
N LEU A 218 -4.45 -13.52 -11.34
CA LEU A 218 -3.62 -12.83 -12.34
C LEU A 218 -3.01 -13.79 -13.37
N LYS A 219 -3.07 -15.11 -13.11
CA LYS A 219 -2.53 -16.18 -13.97
C LYS A 219 -1.06 -15.98 -14.31
N THR A 220 -0.27 -15.63 -13.30
CA THR A 220 1.16 -15.37 -13.47
C THR A 220 1.93 -15.69 -12.19
N ASP A 221 3.18 -16.17 -12.34
CA ASP A 221 4.11 -16.25 -11.21
C ASP A 221 4.43 -14.83 -10.69
N LEU A 222 4.51 -14.68 -9.38
CA LEU A 222 4.82 -13.42 -8.73
C LEU A 222 6.19 -13.44 -8.06
N LEU A 223 6.93 -12.33 -8.18
CA LEU A 223 8.05 -11.98 -7.33
C LEU A 223 7.53 -11.01 -6.26
N ALA A 224 7.57 -11.42 -5.00
CA ALA A 224 6.90 -10.72 -3.91
C ALA A 224 7.92 -10.14 -2.91
N GLU A 225 7.83 -8.84 -2.68
CA GLU A 225 8.52 -8.15 -1.59
C GLU A 225 7.57 -7.96 -0.42
N SER A 226 8.05 -8.33 0.76
CA SER A 226 7.39 -8.05 2.01
C SER A 226 8.39 -8.08 3.16
N TRP A 227 8.07 -7.47 4.29
CA TRP A 227 8.96 -7.46 5.45
C TRP A 227 9.19 -8.88 5.98
N GLN A 228 10.36 -9.44 5.72
CA GLN A 228 10.73 -10.84 5.99
C GLN A 228 11.45 -10.94 7.34
N ARG A 229 10.68 -11.02 8.43
CA ARG A 229 11.21 -11.22 9.78
C ARG A 229 11.60 -12.68 10.00
N SER A 230 12.75 -12.88 10.64
CA SER A 230 13.23 -14.22 10.99
C SER A 230 12.20 -14.97 11.85
N GLY A 231 11.88 -16.20 11.46
CA GLY A 231 10.95 -17.06 12.17
C GLY A 231 9.46 -16.86 11.88
N GLU A 232 9.09 -15.81 11.13
CA GLU A 232 7.69 -15.52 10.81
C GLU A 232 7.38 -15.58 9.31
N LYS A 233 8.40 -15.49 8.44
CA LYS A 233 8.22 -15.43 6.99
C LYS A 233 7.68 -16.74 6.42
N LEU A 234 6.78 -16.60 5.42
CA LEU A 234 6.44 -17.72 4.54
C LEU A 234 7.49 -17.82 3.43
N TYR A 235 7.93 -19.04 3.12
CA TYR A 235 8.91 -19.30 2.06
C TYR A 235 8.29 -19.14 0.67
N SER A 236 9.14 -19.07 -0.36
CA SER A 236 8.69 -19.17 -1.76
C SER A 236 7.83 -20.42 -1.94
N ASN A 237 6.72 -20.31 -2.67
CA ASN A 237 5.72 -21.37 -2.79
C ASN A 237 5.43 -21.69 -4.26
N CYS A 238 5.66 -22.94 -4.63
CA CYS A 238 5.41 -23.49 -5.96
C CYS A 238 4.42 -24.67 -5.94
N SER A 239 3.51 -24.70 -4.97
CA SER A 239 2.56 -25.80 -4.80
C SER A 239 1.29 -25.68 -5.66
N LEU A 240 1.00 -24.50 -6.20
CA LEU A 240 -0.14 -24.23 -7.07
C LEU A 240 0.31 -23.94 -8.51
N ASP A 241 -0.64 -23.74 -9.43
CA ASP A 241 -0.38 -23.53 -10.86
C ASP A 241 0.51 -22.31 -11.13
N TYR A 242 0.34 -21.25 -10.33
CA TYR A 242 1.17 -20.05 -10.38
C TYR A 242 1.92 -19.88 -9.07
N HIS A 243 3.19 -19.61 -9.18
CA HIS A 243 4.15 -19.64 -8.09
C HIS A 243 4.39 -18.25 -7.52
N VAL A 244 4.82 -18.18 -6.25
CA VAL A 244 5.22 -16.95 -5.59
C VAL A 244 6.62 -17.10 -5.00
N TYR A 245 7.52 -16.23 -5.41
CA TYR A 245 8.92 -16.23 -5.01
C TYR A 245 9.20 -14.99 -4.13
N ASN A 246 9.90 -15.19 -3.02
CA ASN A 246 10.32 -14.09 -2.17
C ASN A 246 11.50 -13.33 -2.75
N ILE A 247 11.37 -12.02 -2.87
CA ILE A 247 12.49 -11.12 -3.12
C ILE A 247 13.30 -11.02 -1.82
N ASN A 248 14.62 -11.06 -1.90
CA ASN A 248 15.48 -10.92 -0.72
C ASN A 248 16.53 -9.82 -0.85
N ILE A 249 16.83 -9.33 -2.06
CA ILE A 249 17.72 -8.19 -2.27
C ILE A 249 17.10 -7.24 -3.28
N ILE A 250 16.98 -5.98 -2.85
CA ILE A 250 16.47 -4.85 -3.64
C ILE A 250 17.63 -3.93 -3.99
N GLY A 251 17.74 -3.55 -5.26
CA GLY A 251 18.71 -2.60 -5.77
C GLY A 251 18.03 -1.32 -6.24
N MET A 252 18.45 -0.20 -5.70
CA MET A 252 17.95 1.11 -6.08
C MET A 252 18.87 1.77 -7.11
N PRO A 253 18.38 2.71 -7.91
CA PRO A 253 19.23 3.59 -8.68
C PRO A 253 20.35 4.18 -7.81
N LEU A 254 21.50 4.51 -8.41
CA LEU A 254 22.70 4.99 -7.70
C LEU A 254 23.44 3.92 -6.87
N ASN A 255 23.34 2.65 -7.25
CA ASN A 255 24.05 1.52 -6.63
C ASN A 255 23.80 1.35 -5.13
N SER A 256 22.62 1.69 -4.65
CA SER A 256 22.19 1.41 -3.29
C SER A 256 21.45 0.08 -3.25
N THR A 257 21.81 -0.80 -2.32
CA THR A 257 21.16 -2.11 -2.14
C THR A 257 20.80 -2.35 -0.69
N PHE A 258 19.71 -3.09 -0.45
CA PHE A 258 19.32 -3.54 0.89
C PHE A 258 18.57 -4.86 0.82
N HIS A 259 18.52 -5.56 1.95
CA HIS A 259 17.77 -6.80 2.10
C HIS A 259 16.32 -6.53 2.51
N SER A 260 15.41 -7.43 2.15
CA SER A 260 13.98 -7.36 2.51
C SER A 260 13.73 -7.28 4.01
N ILE A 261 14.66 -7.72 4.87
CA ILE A 261 14.56 -7.50 6.32
C ILE A 261 14.60 -6.00 6.71
N ASN A 262 15.17 -5.17 5.86
CA ASN A 262 15.25 -3.70 6.03
C ASN A 262 14.16 -2.96 5.24
N ASP A 263 13.19 -3.69 4.70
CA ASP A 263 12.13 -3.14 3.89
C ASP A 263 10.76 -3.48 4.47
N HIS A 264 9.98 -2.46 4.77
CA HIS A 264 8.62 -2.60 5.28
C HIS A 264 7.55 -2.44 4.19
N SER A 265 7.97 -2.28 2.94
CA SER A 265 7.08 -2.24 1.79
C SER A 265 6.45 -3.60 1.48
N LYS A 266 5.30 -3.61 0.80
CA LYS A 266 4.64 -4.82 0.34
C LYS A 266 4.21 -4.61 -1.09
N TRP A 267 4.87 -5.31 -1.99
CA TRP A 267 4.55 -5.25 -3.40
C TRP A 267 4.91 -6.56 -4.11
N ALA A 268 4.32 -6.77 -5.26
CA ALA A 268 4.66 -7.91 -6.09
C ALA A 268 4.65 -7.50 -7.56
N VAL A 269 5.47 -8.16 -8.35
CA VAL A 269 5.45 -8.03 -9.81
C VAL A 269 5.39 -9.40 -10.46
N SER A 270 4.80 -9.46 -11.68
CA SER A 270 4.87 -10.70 -12.45
C SER A 270 6.31 -11.06 -12.78
N ARG A 271 6.64 -12.36 -12.65
CA ARG A 271 7.97 -12.89 -12.97
C ARG A 271 8.28 -12.77 -14.46
N LYS A 272 7.28 -13.04 -15.31
CA LYS A 272 7.40 -12.94 -16.76
C LYS A 272 7.16 -11.49 -17.22
N TYR A 273 8.10 -10.93 -17.96
CA TYR A 273 8.03 -9.56 -18.47
C TYR A 273 6.80 -9.26 -19.32
N LYS A 274 6.27 -10.24 -20.02
CA LYS A 274 5.08 -10.07 -20.88
C LYS A 274 3.79 -9.84 -20.11
N ASP A 275 3.72 -10.25 -18.84
CA ASP A 275 2.50 -10.19 -18.03
C ASP A 275 2.32 -8.83 -17.35
N GLN A 276 3.40 -8.10 -17.09
CA GLN A 276 3.50 -6.69 -16.66
C GLN A 276 2.68 -6.31 -15.41
N TRP A 277 2.30 -7.27 -14.57
CA TRP A 277 1.58 -6.96 -13.33
C TRP A 277 2.49 -6.36 -12.27
N THR A 278 2.00 -5.30 -11.62
CA THR A 278 2.55 -4.73 -10.39
C THR A 278 1.43 -4.56 -9.39
N CYS A 279 1.61 -5.08 -8.19
CA CYS A 279 0.68 -4.99 -7.08
C CYS A 279 1.37 -4.30 -5.89
N ILE A 280 0.71 -3.33 -5.26
CA ILE A 280 1.19 -2.61 -4.07
C ILE A 280 0.12 -2.73 -3.00
N GLY A 281 0.51 -3.02 -1.76
CA GLY A 281 -0.49 -3.24 -0.72
C GLY A 281 0.06 -3.31 0.70
N ASP A 282 -0.60 -4.10 1.54
CA ASP A 282 -0.55 -3.99 2.99
C ASP A 282 0.00 -5.22 3.70
N LEU A 283 -0.22 -6.44 3.15
CA LEU A 283 0.00 -7.69 3.87
C LEU A 283 1.39 -8.27 3.62
N ASN A 284 2.08 -8.65 4.69
CA ASN A 284 3.32 -9.40 4.61
C ASN A 284 3.06 -10.86 4.24
N ARG A 285 4.06 -11.52 3.66
CA ARG A 285 4.12 -12.97 3.57
C ARG A 285 4.63 -13.54 4.89
N ALA A 286 3.74 -13.57 5.88
CA ALA A 286 3.96 -14.10 7.22
C ALA A 286 2.71 -14.85 7.69
N ALA A 287 2.89 -15.93 8.48
CA ALA A 287 1.80 -16.80 8.88
C ALA A 287 0.68 -16.04 9.62
N GLU A 288 1.03 -15.11 10.49
CA GLU A 288 0.07 -14.28 11.23
C GLU A 288 -0.74 -13.33 10.32
N GLN A 289 -0.20 -12.93 9.17
CA GLN A 289 -0.87 -12.04 8.23
C GLN A 289 -1.99 -12.74 7.44
N ALA A 290 -1.99 -14.08 7.41
CA ALA A 290 -3.08 -14.87 6.84
C ALA A 290 -4.41 -14.58 7.55
N TRP A 291 -4.39 -14.26 8.83
CA TRP A 291 -5.55 -13.95 9.67
C TRP A 291 -5.96 -12.47 9.67
N ARG A 292 -5.28 -11.62 8.91
CA ARG A 292 -5.55 -10.18 8.88
C ARG A 292 -6.31 -9.77 7.61
N SER A 293 -7.22 -8.82 7.77
CA SER A 293 -7.80 -8.09 6.65
C SER A 293 -6.73 -7.20 5.99
N GLY A 294 -6.85 -6.99 4.70
CA GLY A 294 -5.95 -6.15 3.92
C GLY A 294 -6.11 -6.39 2.43
N GLY A 295 -5.19 -5.87 1.63
CA GLY A 295 -5.31 -6.04 0.18
C GLY A 295 -4.16 -5.47 -0.63
N PHE A 296 -4.37 -5.49 -1.95
CA PHE A 296 -3.41 -5.01 -2.94
C PHE A 296 -4.13 -4.32 -4.08
N ILE A 297 -3.56 -3.23 -4.56
CA ILE A 297 -3.96 -2.62 -5.82
C ILE A 297 -2.96 -2.99 -6.92
N CYS A 298 -3.46 -3.52 -8.03
CA CYS A 298 -2.65 -4.08 -9.11
C CYS A 298 -2.96 -3.38 -10.44
N THR A 299 -1.93 -3.17 -11.26
CA THR A 299 -2.05 -2.62 -12.61
C THR A 299 -1.07 -3.33 -13.56
N GLN A 300 -1.38 -3.32 -14.86
CA GLN A 300 -0.48 -3.74 -15.95
C GLN A 300 0.22 -2.55 -16.62
N ASN A 301 0.28 -1.41 -15.95
CA ASN A 301 1.02 -0.26 -16.47
C ASN A 301 2.50 -0.62 -16.65
N GLU A 302 2.96 -0.58 -17.89
CA GLU A 302 4.32 -0.99 -18.28
C GLU A 302 5.40 -0.18 -17.55
N GLN A 303 5.20 1.12 -17.38
CA GLN A 303 6.18 2.00 -16.73
C GLN A 303 6.33 1.68 -15.25
N ILE A 304 5.21 1.47 -14.56
CA ILE A 304 5.21 1.04 -13.16
C ILE A 304 5.85 -0.34 -13.03
N TYR A 305 5.47 -1.27 -13.92
CA TYR A 305 6.05 -2.61 -13.93
C TYR A 305 7.57 -2.58 -14.10
N GLN A 306 8.08 -1.89 -15.09
CA GLN A 306 9.52 -1.76 -15.34
C GLN A 306 10.23 -1.13 -14.14
N ALA A 307 9.65 -0.07 -13.56
CA ALA A 307 10.22 0.61 -12.40
C ALA A 307 10.40 -0.35 -11.20
N PHE A 308 9.38 -1.10 -10.83
CA PHE A 308 9.47 -2.06 -9.72
C PHE A 308 10.28 -3.32 -10.07
N ARG A 309 10.11 -3.85 -11.30
CA ARG A 309 10.81 -5.07 -11.74
C ARG A 309 12.32 -4.90 -11.75
N ASN A 310 12.81 -3.72 -12.14
CA ASN A 310 14.23 -3.38 -12.19
C ASN A 310 14.88 -3.19 -10.81
N LEU A 311 14.11 -3.10 -9.74
CA LEU A 311 14.63 -3.07 -8.37
C LEU A 311 15.06 -4.45 -7.87
N ILE A 312 14.65 -5.54 -8.52
CA ILE A 312 14.90 -6.90 -8.03
C ILE A 312 16.30 -7.34 -8.43
N VAL A 313 17.17 -7.48 -7.43
CA VAL A 313 18.54 -8.00 -7.60
C VAL A 313 18.55 -9.52 -7.44
N HIS A 314 17.86 -10.02 -6.41
CA HIS A 314 17.80 -11.45 -6.12
C HIS A 314 16.47 -11.85 -5.47
N TYR A 315 16.00 -13.06 -5.78
CA TYR A 315 14.82 -13.68 -5.17
C TYR A 315 15.09 -15.16 -4.90
N GLU A 316 14.44 -15.73 -3.90
CA GLU A 316 14.60 -17.12 -3.45
C GLU A 316 13.88 -18.08 -4.40
N SER A 317 14.51 -19.21 -4.73
CA SER A 317 13.85 -20.31 -5.45
C SER A 317 12.89 -21.08 -4.53
N CYS A 318 12.02 -21.92 -5.09
CA CYS A 318 11.16 -22.82 -4.31
C CYS A 318 11.90 -24.08 -3.80
N THR A 319 13.15 -24.28 -4.18
CA THR A 319 13.96 -25.43 -3.75
C THR A 319 14.59 -25.14 -2.41
N SER A 320 14.28 -26.00 -1.46
CA SER A 320 14.77 -26.18 -0.10
C SER A 320 13.83 -25.66 0.98
N ALA A 321 12.92 -26.53 1.42
CA ALA A 321 12.56 -26.53 2.83
C ALA A 321 13.87 -26.73 3.63
N PRO A 322 14.14 -25.94 4.70
CA PRO A 322 15.27 -26.21 5.57
C PRO A 322 14.99 -27.52 6.31
N GLY A 323 15.56 -28.63 5.85
CA GLY A 323 15.35 -29.94 6.46
C GLY A 323 15.88 -31.16 5.71
N GLU A 324 16.43 -30.99 4.50
CA GLU A 324 17.10 -32.07 3.80
C GLU A 324 18.57 -31.72 3.50
N LEU A 325 19.41 -31.82 4.51
CA LEU A 325 20.84 -32.06 4.44
C LEU A 325 21.20 -33.06 5.54
#